data_3c8b0fe9ab58919d26efcfde736c4cf7
#
_entry.id   3c8b0fe9ab58919d26efcfde736c4cf7
#
_cell.length_a   1.000
_cell.length_b   1.000
_cell.length_c   1.000
_cell.angle_alpha   90.00
_cell.angle_beta   90.00
_cell.angle_gamma   90.00
#
_symmetry.space_group_name_H-M   'P 1'
#
loop_
_entity.id
_entity.type
_entity.pdbx_description
1 polymer ?
#
loop_
_entity_poly.entity_id
_entity_poly.type
_entity_poly.pdbx_seq_one_letter_code
_entity_poly.pdbx_strand_id
1 'polypeptide(L)'
;MEKFELHILGCGSALPTTRHFPTSQIVNVRDKLFMIDCGEGAQLQFRKSHLKFSRLNHIFISHLHGDHCFGLLGLISTLNLLGRTAELHIHSPKGLETLLTPMLDFFNRQMTYKVLSHEFDTKEPMLIYEDRSLTVTTIPLRHRMPCCGFLFAEKRRPNHIIREMVDFYQVPVYELNRIKNGADYVTPEGKTVSNNLL
;
A
#
# COMPACT_ATOMS: atom_id res chain seq x y z
N MET A 1 -16.55 8.20 6.10
CA MET A 1 -16.15 7.46 4.90
C MET A 1 -14.67 7.15 5.02
N GLU A 2 -14.26 5.90 4.89
CA GLU A 2 -12.86 5.57 4.98
C GLU A 2 -12.13 5.97 3.71
N LYS A 3 -10.89 6.48 3.84
CA LYS A 3 -10.12 6.99 2.71
C LYS A 3 -9.60 5.85 1.84
N PHE A 4 -9.89 5.92 0.56
CA PHE A 4 -9.21 5.18 -0.49
C PHE A 4 -8.95 6.20 -1.62
N GLU A 5 -7.77 6.79 -1.61
CA GLU A 5 -7.41 7.94 -2.43
C GLU A 5 -6.16 7.63 -3.26
N LEU A 6 -6.09 8.17 -4.46
CA LEU A 6 -4.90 8.14 -5.30
C LEU A 6 -4.36 9.56 -5.47
N HIS A 7 -3.11 9.79 -5.08
CA HIS A 7 -2.39 11.03 -5.24
C HIS A 7 -1.33 10.86 -6.33
N ILE A 8 -1.42 11.63 -7.39
CA ILE A 8 -0.44 11.63 -8.48
C ILE A 8 0.68 12.62 -8.13
N LEU A 9 1.88 12.11 -7.87
CA LEU A 9 3.07 12.92 -7.60
C LEU A 9 3.85 13.25 -8.88
N GLY A 10 3.81 12.35 -9.84
CA GLY A 10 4.39 12.49 -11.17
C GLY A 10 3.71 11.59 -12.17
N CYS A 11 3.58 12.06 -13.41
CA CYS A 11 2.95 11.33 -14.51
C CYS A 11 3.74 11.48 -15.82
N GLY A 12 4.97 11.97 -15.75
CA GLY A 12 5.89 12.06 -16.89
C GLY A 12 6.45 10.69 -17.27
N SER A 13 6.79 10.50 -18.53
CA SER A 13 7.54 9.35 -19.03
C SER A 13 9.05 9.58 -18.90
N ALA A 14 9.85 8.73 -19.55
CA ALA A 14 11.32 8.68 -19.44
C ALA A 14 12.05 10.02 -19.64
N LEU A 15 11.54 10.92 -20.50
CA LEU A 15 12.14 12.23 -20.70
C LEU A 15 11.63 13.23 -19.65
N PRO A 16 12.50 13.69 -18.71
CA PRO A 16 12.12 14.71 -17.74
C PRO A 16 11.69 16.01 -18.41
N THR A 17 10.66 16.66 -17.91
CA THR A 17 10.20 17.96 -18.38
C THR A 17 10.16 18.96 -17.23
N THR A 18 10.13 20.25 -17.55
CA THR A 18 9.99 21.30 -16.54
C THR A 18 8.58 21.37 -15.91
N ARG A 19 7.60 20.69 -16.50
CA ARG A 19 6.19 20.73 -16.08
C ARG A 19 5.73 19.47 -15.36
N HIS A 20 6.30 18.30 -15.70
CA HIS A 20 5.87 17.01 -15.19
C HIS A 20 7.08 16.24 -14.64
N PHE A 21 6.94 15.74 -13.43
CA PHE A 21 7.90 14.82 -12.82
C PHE A 21 7.71 13.41 -13.37
N PRO A 22 8.75 12.59 -13.41
CA PRO A 22 8.65 11.16 -13.71
C PRO A 22 7.64 10.44 -12.81
N THR A 23 7.21 9.26 -13.24
CA THR A 23 6.09 8.56 -12.61
C THR A 23 6.29 8.29 -11.13
N SER A 24 5.33 8.68 -10.33
CA SER A 24 5.19 8.32 -8.91
C SER A 24 3.77 8.59 -8.46
N GLN A 25 3.17 7.65 -7.74
CA GLN A 25 1.83 7.80 -7.17
C GLN A 25 1.82 7.34 -5.71
N ILE A 26 0.88 7.87 -4.91
CA ILE A 26 0.60 7.39 -3.57
C ILE A 26 -0.85 6.90 -3.52
N VAL A 27 -1.03 5.64 -3.17
CA VAL A 27 -2.32 5.09 -2.76
C VAL A 27 -2.46 5.26 -1.25
N ASN A 28 -3.47 6.00 -0.81
CA ASN A 28 -3.79 6.19 0.59
C ASN A 28 -5.00 5.33 0.96
N VAL A 29 -4.77 4.27 1.71
CA VAL A 29 -5.84 3.42 2.24
C VAL A 29 -5.88 3.57 3.75
N ARG A 30 -6.91 4.27 4.25
CA ARG A 30 -7.13 4.45 5.71
C ARG A 30 -5.89 5.02 6.40
N ASP A 31 -5.29 6.04 5.79
CA ASP A 31 -4.05 6.68 6.24
C ASP A 31 -2.78 5.79 6.23
N LYS A 32 -2.81 4.61 5.64
CA LYS A 32 -1.62 3.88 5.22
C LYS A 32 -1.24 4.32 3.82
N LEU A 33 0.00 4.71 3.64
CA LEU A 33 0.48 5.19 2.35
C LEU A 33 1.31 4.11 1.66
N PHE A 34 1.00 3.88 0.40
CA PHE A 34 1.68 2.95 -0.49
C PHE A 34 2.16 3.73 -1.71
N MET A 35 3.45 3.74 -1.99
CA MET A 35 3.99 4.42 -3.17
C MET A 35 4.06 3.44 -4.33
N ILE A 36 3.62 3.86 -5.51
CA ILE A 36 3.80 3.15 -6.78
C ILE A 36 4.77 3.96 -7.61
N ASP A 37 5.89 3.36 -7.96
CA ASP A 37 7.03 3.96 -8.60
C ASP A 37 7.61 5.17 -7.83
N CYS A 38 8.88 5.40 -8.00
CA CYS A 38 9.59 6.46 -7.33
C CYS A 38 10.57 7.10 -8.34
N GLY A 39 10.04 7.83 -9.30
CA GLY A 39 10.82 8.58 -10.26
C GLY A 39 11.58 9.74 -9.64
N GLU A 40 12.47 10.34 -10.40
CA GLU A 40 13.27 11.48 -9.95
C GLU A 40 12.39 12.63 -9.45
N GLY A 41 12.73 13.19 -8.31
CA GLY A 41 11.96 14.27 -7.67
C GLY A 41 10.71 13.85 -6.92
N ALA A 42 10.36 12.55 -6.88
CA ALA A 42 9.20 12.03 -6.13
C ALA A 42 9.19 12.48 -4.67
N GLN A 43 10.35 12.54 -3.99
CA GLN A 43 10.47 13.03 -2.62
C GLN A 43 10.03 14.48 -2.45
N LEU A 44 10.29 15.36 -3.44
CA LEU A 44 9.88 16.77 -3.40
C LEU A 44 8.37 16.89 -3.60
N GLN A 45 7.81 16.12 -4.53
CA GLN A 45 6.37 16.09 -4.77
C GLN A 45 5.63 15.49 -3.56
N PHE A 46 6.18 14.46 -2.93
CA PHE A 46 5.63 13.90 -1.70
C PHE A 46 5.60 14.95 -0.57
N ARG A 47 6.65 15.77 -0.41
CA ARG A 47 6.62 16.90 0.54
C ARG A 47 5.54 17.92 0.22
N LYS A 48 5.38 18.27 -1.06
CA LYS A 48 4.35 19.22 -1.52
C LYS A 48 2.93 18.71 -1.33
N SER A 49 2.72 17.39 -1.34
CA SER A 49 1.39 16.77 -1.15
C SER A 49 0.86 16.87 0.29
N HIS A 50 1.68 17.30 1.25
CA HIS A 50 1.39 17.35 2.69
C HIS A 50 1.01 15.99 3.32
N LEU A 51 1.20 14.88 2.61
CA LEU A 51 1.06 13.53 3.15
C LEU A 51 2.18 13.25 4.16
N LYS A 52 1.89 12.43 5.17
CA LYS A 52 2.84 12.13 6.25
C LYS A 52 3.85 11.07 5.82
N PHE A 53 5.15 11.43 5.73
CA PHE A 53 6.24 10.49 5.40
C PHE A 53 6.29 9.27 6.32
N SER A 54 5.96 9.44 7.62
CA SER A 54 5.96 8.36 8.60
C SER A 54 4.92 7.25 8.33
N ARG A 55 3.95 7.51 7.44
CA ARG A 55 2.92 6.56 7.05
C ARG A 55 3.24 5.76 5.79
N LEU A 56 4.34 6.11 5.09
CA LEU A 56 4.84 5.38 3.94
C LEU A 56 5.76 4.25 4.40
N ASN A 57 5.29 3.00 4.32
CA ASN A 57 6.08 1.83 4.71
C ASN A 57 6.34 0.88 3.54
N HIS A 58 5.62 1.02 2.44
CA HIS A 58 5.73 0.14 1.27
C HIS A 58 5.84 0.94 0.00
N ILE A 59 6.82 0.58 -0.85
CA ILE A 59 7.04 1.12 -2.19
C ILE A 59 6.97 -0.05 -3.18
N PHE A 60 6.22 0.10 -4.25
CA PHE A 60 6.02 -0.89 -5.30
C PHE A 60 6.59 -0.35 -6.60
N ILE A 61 7.62 -1.00 -7.15
CA ILE A 61 8.25 -0.62 -8.42
C ILE A 61 7.72 -1.50 -9.53
N SER A 62 7.11 -0.88 -10.51
CA SER A 62 6.46 -1.58 -11.63
C SER A 62 7.48 -2.23 -12.57
N HIS A 63 8.60 -1.57 -12.81
CA HIS A 63 9.73 -2.05 -13.60
C HIS A 63 11.00 -1.19 -13.37
N LEU A 64 12.14 -1.66 -13.84
CA LEU A 64 13.45 -1.07 -13.51
C LEU A 64 13.97 -0.05 -14.55
N HIS A 65 13.09 0.69 -15.24
CA HIS A 65 13.54 1.90 -15.95
C HIS A 65 13.79 3.02 -14.94
N GLY A 66 14.77 3.90 -15.26
CA GLY A 66 15.23 4.93 -14.34
C GLY A 66 14.15 5.91 -13.90
N ASP A 67 13.26 6.29 -14.81
CA ASP A 67 12.12 7.16 -14.52
C ASP A 67 11.09 6.57 -13.53
N HIS A 68 11.20 5.27 -13.19
CA HIS A 68 10.39 4.59 -12.17
C HIS A 68 11.10 4.36 -10.84
N CYS A 69 12.44 4.46 -10.78
CA CYS A 69 13.19 4.10 -9.57
C CYS A 69 14.31 5.06 -9.16
N PHE A 70 14.74 6.02 -10.00
CA PHE A 70 15.87 6.92 -9.68
C PHE A 70 15.64 7.81 -8.46
N GLY A 71 14.38 8.05 -8.08
CA GLY A 71 14.03 8.80 -6.86
C GLY A 71 14.23 8.03 -5.56
N LEU A 72 14.42 6.70 -5.61
CA LEU A 72 14.48 5.85 -4.41
C LEU A 72 15.60 6.27 -3.46
N LEU A 73 16.84 6.42 -3.95
CA LEU A 73 17.98 6.77 -3.13
C LEU A 73 17.76 8.10 -2.40
N GLY A 74 17.26 9.11 -3.12
CA GLY A 74 16.94 10.41 -2.54
C GLY A 74 15.82 10.35 -1.51
N LEU A 75 14.76 9.58 -1.78
CA LEU A 75 13.65 9.38 -0.83
C LEU A 75 14.12 8.67 0.44
N ILE A 76 14.87 7.57 0.30
CA ILE A 76 15.40 6.79 1.43
C ILE A 76 16.30 7.67 2.30
N SER A 77 17.22 8.44 1.70
CA SER A 77 18.07 9.38 2.41
C SER A 77 17.26 10.46 3.14
N THR A 78 16.21 10.99 2.50
CA THR A 78 15.31 11.98 3.13
C THR A 78 14.56 11.39 4.32
N LEU A 79 14.07 10.17 4.20
CA LEU A 79 13.41 9.48 5.33
C LEU A 79 14.36 9.29 6.51
N ASN A 80 15.64 8.98 6.25
CA ASN A 80 16.68 8.86 7.27
C ASN A 80 16.93 10.21 7.98
N LEU A 81 17.08 11.29 7.22
CA LEU A 81 17.26 12.65 7.76
C LEU A 81 16.07 13.13 8.59
N LEU A 82 14.87 12.64 8.28
CA LEU A 82 13.64 12.91 9.05
C LEU A 82 13.50 12.04 10.31
N GLY A 83 14.51 11.23 10.63
CA GLY A 83 14.53 10.41 11.85
C GLY A 83 13.63 9.18 11.80
N ARG A 84 13.40 8.62 10.59
CA ARG A 84 12.64 7.37 10.46
C ARG A 84 13.31 6.23 11.22
N THR A 85 12.52 5.46 11.97
CA THR A 85 12.99 4.23 12.67
C THR A 85 12.25 2.97 12.20
N ALA A 86 11.07 3.12 11.58
CA ALA A 86 10.29 2.01 11.05
C ALA A 86 10.89 1.46 9.76
N GLU A 87 10.81 0.16 9.54
CA GLU A 87 11.26 -0.50 8.32
C GLU A 87 10.57 0.07 7.07
N LEU A 88 11.29 0.11 5.95
CA LEU A 88 10.77 0.45 4.63
C LEU A 88 10.87 -0.77 3.73
N HIS A 89 9.76 -1.22 3.22
CA HIS A 89 9.67 -2.38 2.33
C HIS A 89 9.60 -1.93 0.87
N ILE A 90 10.48 -2.45 0.02
CA ILE A 90 10.50 -2.17 -1.41
C ILE A 90 10.17 -3.46 -2.16
N HIS A 91 9.04 -3.46 -2.86
CA HIS A 91 8.59 -4.56 -3.69
C HIS A 91 8.93 -4.24 -5.14
N SER A 92 9.71 -5.10 -5.81
CA SER A 92 10.21 -4.82 -7.16
C SER A 92 10.39 -6.08 -7.99
N PRO A 93 10.46 -5.97 -9.32
CA PRO A 93 11.03 -7.01 -10.15
C PRO A 93 12.48 -7.29 -9.73
N LYS A 94 12.97 -8.50 -10.02
CA LYS A 94 14.34 -8.95 -9.72
C LYS A 94 15.39 -8.01 -10.28
N GLY A 95 16.42 -7.72 -9.48
CA GLY A 95 17.60 -6.94 -9.87
C GLY A 95 17.71 -5.57 -9.20
N LEU A 96 16.66 -5.05 -8.56
CA LEU A 96 16.73 -3.76 -7.87
C LEU A 96 17.67 -3.81 -6.67
N GLU A 97 17.62 -4.87 -5.89
CA GLU A 97 18.46 -5.04 -4.69
C GLU A 97 19.95 -4.98 -5.04
N THR A 98 20.36 -5.63 -6.14
CA THR A 98 21.76 -5.61 -6.63
C THR A 98 22.25 -4.19 -6.94
N LEU A 99 21.36 -3.29 -7.39
CA LEU A 99 21.68 -1.90 -7.68
C LEU A 99 21.62 -1.03 -6.42
N LEU A 100 20.57 -1.19 -5.61
CA LEU A 100 20.27 -0.29 -4.52
C LEU A 100 21.17 -0.52 -3.30
N THR A 101 21.47 -1.76 -2.95
CA THR A 101 22.27 -2.10 -1.76
C THR A 101 23.66 -1.43 -1.77
N PRO A 102 24.49 -1.53 -2.82
CA PRO A 102 25.79 -0.85 -2.84
C PRO A 102 25.68 0.68 -2.72
N MET A 103 24.62 1.26 -3.30
CA MET A 103 24.39 2.71 -3.19
C MET A 103 24.00 3.12 -1.77
N LEU A 104 23.17 2.34 -1.10
CA LEU A 104 22.80 2.58 0.30
C LEU A 104 24.01 2.42 1.23
N ASP A 105 24.83 1.40 1.03
CA ASP A 105 26.04 1.16 1.80
C ASP A 105 27.06 2.30 1.64
N PHE A 106 27.13 2.89 0.45
CA PHE A 106 28.04 4.00 0.17
C PHE A 106 27.53 5.33 0.72
N PHE A 107 26.28 5.69 0.44
CA PHE A 107 25.75 7.02 0.71
C PHE A 107 25.04 7.12 2.09
N ASN A 108 24.51 6.01 2.64
CA ASN A 108 23.68 6.00 3.83
C ASN A 108 24.25 5.08 4.93
N ARG A 109 25.54 5.17 5.21
CA ARG A 109 26.27 4.31 6.18
C ARG A 109 25.69 4.32 7.61
N GLN A 110 24.95 5.38 7.98
CA GLN A 110 24.37 5.54 9.33
C GLN A 110 22.85 5.62 9.25
N MET A 111 22.24 4.59 8.64
CA MET A 111 20.78 4.53 8.59
C MET A 111 20.19 4.16 9.96
N THR A 112 19.11 4.88 10.33
CA THR A 112 18.35 4.65 11.56
C THR A 112 17.26 3.60 11.40
N TYR A 113 17.05 3.09 10.19
CA TYR A 113 16.04 2.08 9.86
C TYR A 113 16.53 1.11 8.77
N LYS A 114 15.83 -0.02 8.66
CA LYS A 114 16.12 -1.03 7.64
C LYS A 114 15.31 -0.79 6.37
N VAL A 115 15.95 -0.98 5.21
CA VAL A 115 15.30 -1.12 3.91
C VAL A 115 15.26 -2.61 3.58
N LEU A 116 14.07 -3.17 3.38
CA LEU A 116 13.84 -4.57 3.09
C LEU A 116 13.39 -4.73 1.65
N SER A 117 14.13 -5.51 0.86
CA SER A 117 13.82 -5.81 -0.53
C SER A 117 12.94 -7.06 -0.63
N HIS A 118 11.89 -6.97 -1.44
CA HIS A 118 10.96 -8.06 -1.76
C HIS A 118 10.87 -8.20 -3.27
N GLU A 119 11.76 -8.98 -3.85
CA GLU A 119 11.79 -9.18 -5.29
C GLU A 119 10.77 -10.23 -5.74
N PHE A 120 10.08 -9.98 -6.84
CA PHE A 120 9.06 -10.85 -7.41
C PHE A 120 9.26 -11.08 -8.92
N ASP A 121 8.59 -12.10 -9.45
CA ASP A 121 8.50 -12.34 -10.90
C ASP A 121 7.28 -11.63 -11.47
N THR A 122 7.43 -11.03 -12.66
CA THR A 122 6.35 -10.25 -13.32
C THR A 122 5.55 -11.07 -14.34
N LYS A 123 5.87 -12.34 -14.54
CA LYS A 123 5.25 -13.18 -15.59
C LYS A 123 3.84 -13.61 -15.27
N GLU A 124 3.55 -13.82 -13.99
CA GLU A 124 2.26 -14.31 -13.51
C GLU A 124 1.72 -13.36 -12.42
N PRO A 125 0.39 -13.26 -12.26
CA PRO A 125 -0.20 -12.55 -11.13
C PRO A 125 0.29 -13.14 -9.81
N MET A 126 0.81 -12.31 -8.92
CA MET A 126 1.33 -12.72 -7.62
C MET A 126 0.81 -11.80 -6.52
N LEU A 127 0.34 -12.38 -5.41
CA LEU A 127 0.05 -11.64 -4.18
C LEU A 127 1.39 -11.26 -3.54
N ILE A 128 1.71 -9.95 -3.55
CA ILE A 128 3.00 -9.43 -3.07
C ILE A 128 2.91 -8.67 -1.75
N TYR A 129 1.69 -8.32 -1.34
CA TYR A 129 1.42 -7.71 -0.04
C TYR A 129 0.02 -8.07 0.43
N GLU A 130 -0.11 -8.31 1.73
CA GLU A 130 -1.38 -8.57 2.38
C GLU A 130 -1.35 -8.08 3.84
N ASP A 131 -2.41 -7.38 4.25
CA ASP A 131 -2.67 -7.09 5.66
C ASP A 131 -4.15 -7.34 6.02
N ARG A 132 -4.59 -6.83 7.17
CA ARG A 132 -6.00 -6.98 7.62
C ARG A 132 -6.99 -6.20 6.75
N SER A 133 -6.53 -5.21 5.98
CA SER A 133 -7.39 -4.24 5.28
C SER A 133 -7.36 -4.36 3.77
N LEU A 134 -6.25 -4.80 3.20
CA LEU A 134 -6.09 -4.88 1.74
C LEU A 134 -5.08 -5.95 1.32
N THR A 135 -5.12 -6.24 0.03
CA THR A 135 -4.11 -7.02 -0.69
C THR A 135 -3.55 -6.21 -1.84
N VAL A 136 -2.30 -6.49 -2.24
CA VAL A 136 -1.71 -5.99 -3.48
C VAL A 136 -1.25 -7.17 -4.32
N THR A 137 -1.78 -7.26 -5.53
CA THR A 137 -1.47 -8.33 -6.50
C THR A 137 -0.85 -7.71 -7.76
N THR A 138 0.19 -8.35 -8.31
CA THR A 138 0.79 -7.92 -9.57
C THR A 138 -0.13 -8.25 -10.75
N ILE A 139 -0.12 -7.38 -11.76
CA ILE A 139 -0.79 -7.59 -13.05
C ILE A 139 0.31 -7.61 -14.12
N PRO A 140 0.63 -8.76 -14.74
CA PRO A 140 1.64 -8.84 -15.79
C PRO A 140 1.33 -7.89 -16.94
N LEU A 141 2.33 -7.13 -17.39
CA LEU A 141 2.20 -6.19 -18.49
C LEU A 141 3.24 -6.48 -19.56
N ARG A 142 2.89 -6.20 -20.82
CA ARG A 142 3.81 -6.34 -21.95
C ARG A 142 4.65 -5.10 -22.12
N HIS A 143 5.95 -5.22 -21.85
CA HIS A 143 6.92 -4.15 -22.01
C HIS A 143 8.26 -4.71 -22.52
N ARG A 144 9.25 -3.83 -22.83
CA ARG A 144 10.59 -4.26 -23.28
C ARG A 144 11.40 -4.97 -22.20
N MET A 145 11.10 -4.72 -20.95
CA MET A 145 11.68 -5.37 -19.77
C MET A 145 10.57 -5.93 -18.88
N PRO A 146 10.88 -6.81 -17.90
CA PRO A 146 9.93 -7.32 -16.95
C PRO A 146 9.16 -6.19 -16.27
N CYS A 147 7.82 -6.18 -16.42
CA CYS A 147 6.96 -5.09 -15.96
C CYS A 147 5.62 -5.62 -15.47
N CYS A 148 5.06 -4.99 -14.46
CA CYS A 148 3.71 -5.26 -13.98
C CYS A 148 2.99 -3.97 -13.55
N GLY A 149 1.67 -4.04 -13.51
CA GLY A 149 0.83 -3.12 -12.75
C GLY A 149 0.50 -3.71 -11.38
N PHE A 150 -0.25 -2.97 -10.56
CA PHE A 150 -0.64 -3.38 -9.22
C PHE A 150 -2.13 -3.23 -9.00
N LEU A 151 -2.77 -4.29 -8.53
CA LEU A 151 -4.16 -4.29 -8.08
C LEU A 151 -4.19 -4.14 -6.55
N PHE A 152 -4.66 -3.00 -6.07
CA PHE A 152 -4.96 -2.77 -4.66
C PHE A 152 -6.43 -3.12 -4.41
N ALA A 153 -6.68 -4.14 -3.61
CA ALA A 153 -8.03 -4.61 -3.31
C ALA A 153 -8.30 -4.57 -1.81
N GLU A 154 -9.32 -3.80 -1.41
CA GLU A 154 -9.76 -3.81 0.00
C GLU A 154 -10.40 -5.15 0.36
N LYS A 155 -10.02 -5.68 1.52
CA LYS A 155 -10.68 -6.85 2.10
C LYS A 155 -12.06 -6.48 2.64
N ARG A 156 -13.04 -7.35 2.39
CA ARG A 156 -14.37 -7.20 2.94
C ARG A 156 -14.29 -7.15 4.47
N ARG A 157 -14.87 -6.12 5.04
CA ARG A 157 -15.01 -6.02 6.49
C ARG A 157 -16.27 -6.74 6.96
N PRO A 158 -16.24 -7.27 8.18
CA PRO A 158 -17.47 -7.63 8.86
C PRO A 158 -18.37 -6.40 8.97
N ASN A 159 -19.69 -6.60 8.87
CA ASN A 159 -20.67 -5.54 9.03
C ASN A 159 -20.54 -4.89 10.42
N HIS A 160 -20.86 -3.61 10.50
CA HIS A 160 -21.10 -2.98 11.79
C HIS A 160 -22.44 -3.51 12.32
N ILE A 161 -22.48 -3.77 13.60
CA ILE A 161 -23.73 -4.13 14.29
C ILE A 161 -24.30 -2.91 15.00
N ILE A 162 -25.63 -2.82 15.02
CA ILE A 162 -26.36 -1.76 15.71
C ILE A 162 -26.49 -2.20 17.17
N ARG A 163 -25.69 -1.60 18.06
CA ARG A 163 -25.60 -1.99 19.47
C ARG A 163 -26.96 -2.04 20.16
N GLU A 164 -27.81 -1.05 19.92
CA GLU A 164 -29.16 -0.95 20.49
C GLU A 164 -30.03 -2.15 20.11
N MET A 165 -29.90 -2.63 18.86
CA MET A 165 -30.65 -3.79 18.37
C MET A 165 -30.13 -5.11 18.95
N VAL A 166 -28.79 -5.20 19.09
CA VAL A 166 -28.17 -6.36 19.78
C VAL A 166 -28.67 -6.47 21.22
N ASP A 167 -28.72 -5.36 21.94
CA ASP A 167 -29.20 -5.31 23.31
C ASP A 167 -30.72 -5.56 23.37
N PHE A 168 -31.51 -5.00 22.44
CA PHE A 168 -32.95 -5.22 22.36
C PHE A 168 -33.33 -6.70 22.13
N TYR A 169 -32.64 -7.37 21.21
CA TYR A 169 -32.86 -8.80 20.92
C TYR A 169 -32.07 -9.73 21.85
N GLN A 170 -31.35 -9.19 22.84
CA GLN A 170 -30.49 -9.93 23.79
C GLN A 170 -29.54 -10.91 23.08
N VAL A 171 -28.92 -10.46 22.00
CA VAL A 171 -28.04 -11.29 21.17
C VAL A 171 -26.80 -11.72 21.95
N PRO A 172 -26.54 -13.02 22.13
CA PRO A 172 -25.38 -13.51 22.84
C PRO A 172 -24.05 -13.13 22.14
N VAL A 173 -23.00 -12.86 22.91
CA VAL A 173 -21.68 -12.43 22.40
C VAL A 173 -21.09 -13.40 21.36
N TYR A 174 -21.31 -14.70 21.53
CA TYR A 174 -20.81 -15.72 20.60
C TYR A 174 -21.48 -15.67 19.21
N GLU A 175 -22.68 -15.09 19.07
CA GLU A 175 -23.38 -14.90 17.79
C GLU A 175 -22.89 -13.66 17.02
N LEU A 176 -22.25 -12.68 17.69
CA LEU A 176 -21.88 -11.41 17.09
C LEU A 176 -20.97 -11.57 15.88
N ASN A 177 -20.03 -12.50 15.90
CA ASN A 177 -19.15 -12.74 14.74
C ASN A 177 -19.92 -13.29 13.53
N ARG A 178 -20.91 -14.14 13.75
CA ARG A 178 -21.75 -14.71 12.70
C ARG A 178 -22.63 -13.62 12.07
N ILE A 179 -23.22 -12.77 12.89
CA ILE A 179 -24.04 -11.62 12.47
C ILE A 179 -23.18 -10.61 11.69
N LYS A 180 -22.00 -10.25 12.18
CA LYS A 180 -21.07 -9.37 11.48
C LYS A 180 -20.66 -9.90 10.09
N ASN A 181 -20.68 -11.20 9.90
CA ASN A 181 -20.41 -11.84 8.61
C ASN A 181 -21.65 -12.01 7.73
N GLY A 182 -22.80 -11.41 8.12
CA GLY A 182 -24.00 -11.33 7.31
C GLY A 182 -25.06 -12.41 7.63
N ALA A 183 -24.91 -13.20 8.70
CA ALA A 183 -25.91 -14.17 9.10
C ALA A 183 -27.08 -13.52 9.86
N ASP A 184 -28.29 -14.01 9.62
CA ASP A 184 -29.44 -13.68 10.45
C ASP A 184 -29.32 -14.28 11.86
N TYR A 185 -29.95 -13.67 12.82
CA TYR A 185 -30.02 -14.17 14.19
C TYR A 185 -31.38 -14.89 14.44
N VAL A 186 -31.34 -16.04 15.08
CA VAL A 186 -32.53 -16.76 15.51
C VAL A 186 -32.61 -16.65 17.01
N THR A 187 -33.71 -16.05 17.51
CA THR A 187 -33.96 -15.91 18.96
C THR A 187 -34.22 -17.29 19.61
N PRO A 188 -34.11 -17.43 20.94
CA PRO A 188 -34.45 -18.68 21.64
C PRO A 188 -35.88 -19.17 21.39
N GLU A 189 -36.81 -18.25 21.06
CA GLU A 189 -38.20 -18.56 20.73
C GLU A 189 -38.41 -18.96 19.27
N GLY A 190 -37.31 -19.07 18.48
CA GLY A 190 -37.35 -19.47 17.07
C GLY A 190 -37.68 -18.35 16.07
N LYS A 191 -37.72 -17.08 16.49
CA LYS A 191 -37.97 -15.94 15.61
C LYS A 191 -36.67 -15.54 14.88
N THR A 192 -36.71 -15.47 13.55
CA THR A 192 -35.60 -14.98 12.77
C THR A 192 -35.57 -13.45 12.71
N VAL A 193 -34.46 -12.85 13.09
CA VAL A 193 -34.15 -11.43 12.98
C VAL A 193 -33.17 -11.26 11.83
N SER A 194 -33.60 -10.49 10.81
CA SER A 194 -32.74 -10.25 9.63
C SER A 194 -31.48 -9.49 9.99
N ASN A 195 -30.35 -9.87 9.39
CA ASN A 195 -29.04 -9.21 9.55
C ASN A 195 -29.11 -7.70 9.30
N ASN A 196 -29.96 -7.25 8.38
CA ASN A 196 -30.14 -5.82 8.06
C ASN A 196 -30.72 -4.99 9.21
N LEU A 197 -31.26 -5.63 10.26
CA LEU A 197 -31.81 -4.97 11.46
C LEU A 197 -30.79 -4.96 12.61
N LEU A 198 -29.70 -5.69 12.48
CA LEU A 198 -28.67 -5.87 13.49
C LEU A 198 -27.37 -5.15 13.11
#